data_5cbe9f5938dde131397690c28bba4881
#
_entry.id   5cbe9f5938dde131397690c28bba4881
#
_cell.length_a   1.000
_cell.length_b   1.000
_cell.length_c   1.000
_cell.angle_alpha   90.00
_cell.angle_beta   90.00
_cell.angle_gamma   90.00
#
_symmetry.space_group_name_H-M   'P 1'
#
loop_
_entity.id
_entity.type
_entity.pdbx_description
1 polymer ?
#
loop_
_entity_poly.entity_id
_entity_poly.type
_entity_poly.pdbx_seq_one_letter_code
_entity_poly.pdbx_strand_id
1 'polypeptide(L)'
;MCCKRDAMLQLVQEEALVLRSPRDFRVPVLSVARYLEIRALRLELEGLGAFEAAQRIDDATLADLERLLQANEDAIARHDLAAALQCNQAFHLGLAQAAGMPTLKRFVDHLWMQTAPLIAAGYASFSPDMRVGHHHAIIDALRQRDGPAARHAIEQDILDGGTQMLAYVMRQERMHAGATQKEMDEEEHEAQD
;
A
#
# COMPACT_ATOMS: atom_id res chain seq x y z
N MET A 1 -19.07 20.63 -12.22
CA MET A 1 -19.33 19.68 -11.10
C MET A 1 -19.25 18.21 -11.52
N CYS A 2 -19.24 17.88 -12.81
CA CYS A 2 -19.15 16.51 -13.34
C CYS A 2 -17.83 15.81 -12.98
N CYS A 3 -16.68 16.46 -13.17
CA CYS A 3 -15.35 15.88 -13.10
C CYS A 3 -14.99 15.21 -11.72
N LYS A 4 -15.44 15.77 -10.59
CA LYS A 4 -15.13 15.18 -9.26
C LYS A 4 -15.91 13.89 -9.00
N ARG A 5 -17.16 13.82 -9.44
CA ARG A 5 -17.98 12.62 -9.25
C ARG A 5 -17.48 11.48 -10.13
N ASP A 6 -17.09 11.78 -11.36
CA ASP A 6 -16.57 10.79 -12.30
C ASP A 6 -15.26 10.18 -11.75
N ALA A 7 -14.37 11.01 -11.19
CA ALA A 7 -13.16 10.53 -10.52
C ALA A 7 -13.47 9.63 -9.30
N MET A 8 -14.48 9.97 -8.49
CA MET A 8 -14.91 9.13 -7.36
C MET A 8 -15.51 7.80 -7.83
N LEU A 9 -16.27 7.79 -8.92
CA LEU A 9 -16.83 6.56 -9.50
C LEU A 9 -15.72 5.68 -10.10
N GLN A 10 -14.69 6.28 -10.68
CA GLN A 10 -13.51 5.53 -11.12
C GLN A 10 -12.82 4.84 -9.95
N LEU A 11 -12.62 5.53 -8.81
CA LEU A 11 -12.07 4.93 -7.60
C LEU A 11 -12.93 3.80 -7.04
N VAL A 12 -14.26 3.86 -7.23
CA VAL A 12 -15.15 2.73 -6.89
C VAL A 12 -14.94 1.54 -7.83
N GLN A 13 -14.77 1.77 -9.13
CA GLN A 13 -14.46 0.70 -10.09
C GLN A 13 -13.11 0.03 -9.81
N GLU A 14 -12.17 0.78 -9.25
CA GLU A 14 -10.86 0.30 -8.85
C GLU A 14 -10.83 -0.25 -7.41
N GLU A 15 -12.00 -0.41 -6.78
CA GLU A 15 -12.18 -0.94 -5.41
C GLU A 15 -11.44 -0.12 -4.32
N ALA A 16 -10.95 1.08 -4.66
CA ALA A 16 -10.36 2.01 -3.70
C ALA A 16 -11.41 2.71 -2.84
N LEU A 17 -12.65 2.79 -3.33
CA LEU A 17 -13.82 3.31 -2.61
C LEU A 17 -15.01 2.36 -2.76
N VAL A 18 -15.93 2.45 -1.80
CA VAL A 18 -17.28 1.84 -1.88
C VAL A 18 -18.32 2.93 -1.90
N LEU A 19 -19.37 2.74 -2.74
CA LEU A 19 -20.51 3.62 -2.84
C LEU A 19 -21.67 3.04 -2.01
N ARG A 20 -21.96 3.63 -0.85
CA ARG A 20 -23.10 3.21 0.00
C ARG A 20 -24.43 3.86 -0.41
N SER A 21 -24.36 5.07 -0.93
CA SER A 21 -25.51 5.79 -1.49
C SER A 21 -25.03 6.79 -2.56
N PRO A 22 -25.91 7.43 -3.35
CA PRO A 22 -25.49 8.32 -4.44
C PRO A 22 -24.56 9.48 -4.06
N ARG A 23 -24.38 9.71 -2.76
CA ARG A 23 -23.51 10.78 -2.20
C ARG A 23 -22.56 10.31 -1.11
N ASP A 24 -22.58 9.00 -0.75
CA ASP A 24 -21.77 8.44 0.33
C ASP A 24 -20.69 7.51 -0.23
N PHE A 25 -19.52 8.08 -0.45
CA PHE A 25 -18.30 7.36 -0.85
C PHE A 25 -17.46 7.11 0.39
N ARG A 26 -17.05 5.88 0.61
CA ARG A 26 -16.25 5.47 1.77
C ARG A 26 -15.02 4.67 1.34
N VAL A 27 -13.95 4.79 2.12
CA VAL A 27 -12.83 3.85 2.03
C VAL A 27 -13.31 2.49 2.55
N PRO A 28 -13.14 1.39 1.79
CA PRO A 28 -13.54 0.08 2.25
C PRO A 28 -12.72 -0.35 3.47
N VAL A 29 -13.37 -1.04 4.39
CA VAL A 29 -12.67 -1.76 5.46
C VAL A 29 -12.28 -3.12 4.88
N LEU A 30 -11.00 -3.37 4.75
CA LEU A 30 -10.51 -4.64 4.25
C LEU A 30 -10.65 -5.71 5.33
N SER A 31 -11.16 -6.89 4.93
CA SER A 31 -11.07 -8.09 5.74
C SER A 31 -9.63 -8.62 5.79
N VAL A 32 -9.32 -9.42 6.81
CA VAL A 32 -8.01 -10.10 6.91
C VAL A 32 -7.74 -10.94 5.66
N ALA A 33 -8.75 -11.68 5.18
CA ALA A 33 -8.61 -12.52 3.98
C ALA A 33 -8.26 -11.69 2.74
N ARG A 34 -8.97 -10.56 2.53
CA ARG A 34 -8.71 -9.67 1.38
C ARG A 34 -7.34 -9.01 1.47
N TYR A 35 -6.93 -8.57 2.66
CA TYR A 35 -5.60 -8.00 2.86
C TYR A 35 -4.49 -9.02 2.56
N LEU A 36 -4.63 -10.26 3.02
CA LEU A 36 -3.64 -11.32 2.76
C LEU A 36 -3.54 -11.67 1.27
N GLU A 37 -4.67 -11.71 0.56
CA GLU A 37 -4.71 -11.89 -0.90
C GLU A 37 -3.95 -10.77 -1.62
N ILE A 38 -4.25 -9.51 -1.31
CA ILE A 38 -3.58 -8.35 -1.91
C ILE A 38 -2.07 -8.40 -1.62
N ARG A 39 -1.68 -8.70 -0.38
CA ARG A 39 -0.28 -8.82 0.00
C ARG A 39 0.44 -9.92 -0.79
N ALA A 40 -0.19 -11.07 -0.99
CA ALA A 40 0.39 -12.15 -1.79
C ALA A 40 0.61 -11.72 -3.24
N LEU A 41 -0.37 -11.04 -3.85
CA LEU A 41 -0.23 -10.49 -5.20
C LEU A 41 0.86 -9.42 -5.29
N ARG A 42 0.97 -8.54 -4.29
CA ARG A 42 2.03 -7.53 -4.22
C ARG A 42 3.42 -8.18 -4.16
N LEU A 43 3.61 -9.20 -3.34
CA LEU A 43 4.87 -9.94 -3.24
C LEU A 43 5.31 -10.47 -4.61
N GLU A 44 4.42 -11.12 -5.35
CA GLU A 44 4.75 -11.67 -6.66
C GLU A 44 4.99 -10.59 -7.72
N LEU A 45 4.11 -9.59 -7.81
CA LEU A 45 4.17 -8.58 -8.86
C LEU A 45 5.28 -7.54 -8.61
N GLU A 46 5.41 -7.04 -7.38
CA GLU A 46 6.48 -6.09 -7.05
C GLU A 46 7.84 -6.79 -7.01
N GLY A 47 7.89 -8.06 -6.57
CA GLY A 47 9.09 -8.89 -6.66
C GLY A 47 9.56 -9.12 -8.10
N LEU A 48 8.64 -9.45 -9.02
CA LEU A 48 8.93 -9.54 -10.44
C LEU A 48 9.36 -8.17 -10.99
N GLY A 49 8.69 -7.10 -10.60
CA GLY A 49 9.03 -5.72 -10.98
C GLY A 49 10.45 -5.33 -10.59
N ALA A 50 10.84 -5.61 -9.35
CA ALA A 50 12.18 -5.32 -8.86
C ALA A 50 13.27 -6.14 -9.57
N PHE A 51 12.99 -7.44 -9.80
CA PHE A 51 13.89 -8.30 -10.56
C PHE A 51 14.14 -7.76 -11.98
N GLU A 52 13.10 -7.41 -12.70
CA GLU A 52 13.17 -6.91 -14.07
C GLU A 52 13.76 -5.48 -14.12
N ALA A 53 13.46 -4.65 -13.12
CA ALA A 53 14.05 -3.31 -13.00
C ALA A 53 15.58 -3.40 -12.87
N ALA A 54 16.11 -4.30 -12.06
CA ALA A 54 17.55 -4.48 -11.92
C ALA A 54 18.25 -4.80 -13.24
N GLN A 55 17.56 -5.48 -14.17
CA GLN A 55 18.11 -5.82 -15.49
C GLN A 55 18.14 -4.64 -16.45
N ARG A 56 17.27 -3.64 -16.28
CA ARG A 56 16.94 -2.63 -17.28
C ARG A 56 17.17 -1.19 -16.84
N ILE A 57 17.31 -0.94 -15.55
CA ILE A 57 17.38 0.42 -15.00
C ILE A 57 18.56 1.18 -15.60
N ASP A 58 18.31 2.42 -15.99
CA ASP A 58 19.35 3.36 -16.36
C ASP A 58 19.75 4.26 -15.18
N ASP A 59 20.89 4.94 -15.32
CA ASP A 59 21.46 5.77 -14.26
C ASP A 59 20.52 6.93 -13.85
N ALA A 60 19.74 7.46 -14.77
CA ALA A 60 18.80 8.55 -14.51
C ALA A 60 17.64 8.06 -13.63
N THR A 61 17.05 6.93 -14.00
CA THR A 61 15.96 6.31 -13.22
C THR A 61 16.45 5.84 -11.85
N LEU A 62 17.66 5.30 -11.74
CA LEU A 62 18.27 4.93 -10.48
C LEU A 62 18.44 6.16 -9.58
N ALA A 63 18.99 7.26 -10.11
CA ALA A 63 19.12 8.51 -9.37
C ALA A 63 17.78 9.10 -8.92
N ASP A 64 16.69 8.90 -9.70
CA ASP A 64 15.34 9.30 -9.30
C ASP A 64 14.85 8.49 -8.09
N LEU A 65 15.05 7.17 -8.07
CA LEU A 65 14.70 6.31 -6.95
C LEU A 65 15.53 6.66 -5.68
N GLU A 66 16.80 6.95 -5.84
CA GLU A 66 17.66 7.41 -4.74
C GLU A 66 17.17 8.73 -4.13
N ARG A 67 16.72 9.68 -4.96
CA ARG A 67 16.14 10.95 -4.49
C ARG A 67 14.80 10.72 -3.76
N LEU A 68 13.97 9.78 -4.22
CA LEU A 68 12.74 9.43 -3.54
C LEU A 68 13.01 8.78 -2.17
N LEU A 69 14.02 7.91 -2.09
CA LEU A 69 14.44 7.31 -0.82
C LEU A 69 14.93 8.40 0.16
N GLN A 70 15.81 9.29 -0.27
CA GLN A 70 16.29 10.39 0.58
C GLN A 70 15.13 11.31 1.02
N ALA A 71 14.21 11.66 0.13
CA ALA A 71 13.04 12.46 0.47
C ALA A 71 12.11 11.75 1.47
N ASN A 72 12.01 10.42 1.39
CA ASN A 72 11.27 9.61 2.35
C ASN A 72 11.90 9.68 3.75
N GLU A 73 13.21 9.49 3.85
CA GLU A 73 13.98 9.59 5.10
C GLU A 73 13.86 10.99 5.74
N ASP A 74 14.01 12.03 4.92
CA ASP A 74 13.85 13.41 5.35
C ASP A 74 12.43 13.70 5.87
N ALA A 75 11.40 13.14 5.24
CA ALA A 75 10.02 13.28 5.66
C ALA A 75 9.77 12.56 7.00
N ILE A 76 10.30 11.34 7.15
CA ILE A 76 10.24 10.58 8.41
C ILE A 76 10.94 11.35 9.54
N ALA A 77 12.14 11.89 9.29
CA ALA A 77 12.89 12.67 10.28
C ALA A 77 12.14 13.94 10.73
N ARG A 78 11.35 14.54 9.85
CA ARG A 78 10.49 15.70 10.16
C ARG A 78 9.12 15.33 10.71
N HIS A 79 8.81 14.04 10.88
CA HIS A 79 7.48 13.53 11.23
C HIS A 79 6.37 13.96 10.25
N ASP A 80 6.72 14.21 9.00
CA ASP A 80 5.77 14.48 7.91
C ASP A 80 5.28 13.17 7.30
N LEU A 81 4.29 12.56 7.96
CA LEU A 81 3.77 11.25 7.58
C LEU A 81 3.14 11.25 6.19
N ALA A 82 2.54 12.36 5.76
CA ALA A 82 1.93 12.47 4.44
C ALA A 82 2.99 12.47 3.35
N ALA A 83 4.06 13.26 3.50
CA ALA A 83 5.17 13.26 2.57
C ALA A 83 5.91 11.92 2.56
N ALA A 84 6.14 11.31 3.72
CA ALA A 84 6.77 10.00 3.83
C ALA A 84 5.98 8.93 3.06
N LEU A 85 4.65 8.88 3.23
CA LEU A 85 3.78 7.96 2.49
C LEU A 85 3.83 8.19 0.98
N GLN A 86 3.81 9.46 0.54
CA GLN A 86 3.90 9.81 -0.87
C GLN A 86 5.24 9.36 -1.49
N CYS A 87 6.35 9.61 -0.80
CA CYS A 87 7.67 9.17 -1.26
C CYS A 87 7.78 7.65 -1.32
N ASN A 88 7.29 6.95 -0.29
CA ASN A 88 7.25 5.49 -0.27
C ASN A 88 6.45 4.93 -1.45
N GLN A 89 5.24 5.43 -1.68
CA GLN A 89 4.43 5.03 -2.83
C GLN A 89 5.14 5.31 -4.16
N ALA A 90 5.69 6.51 -4.32
CA ALA A 90 6.41 6.89 -5.53
C ALA A 90 7.63 5.99 -5.80
N PHE A 91 8.34 5.56 -4.75
CA PHE A 91 9.46 4.63 -4.85
C PHE A 91 9.01 3.27 -5.43
N HIS A 92 7.99 2.64 -4.84
CA HIS A 92 7.47 1.35 -5.31
C HIS A 92 6.92 1.43 -6.74
N LEU A 93 6.15 2.47 -7.05
CA LEU A 93 5.60 2.67 -8.41
C LEU A 93 6.69 3.01 -9.42
N GLY A 94 7.73 3.74 -9.02
CA GLY A 94 8.91 4.03 -9.82
C GLY A 94 9.70 2.76 -10.13
N LEU A 95 9.87 1.87 -9.15
CA LEU A 95 10.49 0.58 -9.34
C LEU A 95 9.70 -0.31 -10.32
N ALA A 96 8.37 -0.38 -10.17
CA ALA A 96 7.50 -1.09 -11.11
C ALA A 96 7.54 -0.49 -12.53
N GLN A 97 7.71 0.84 -12.65
CA GLN A 97 7.90 1.52 -13.94
C GLN A 97 9.23 1.14 -14.58
N ALA A 98 10.33 1.08 -13.79
CA ALA A 98 11.67 0.73 -14.25
C ALA A 98 11.75 -0.71 -14.80
N ALA A 99 10.84 -1.59 -14.40
CA ALA A 99 10.71 -2.94 -14.95
C ALA A 99 10.44 -2.97 -16.47
N GLY A 100 9.97 -1.86 -17.06
CA GLY A 100 9.63 -1.80 -18.48
C GLY A 100 8.44 -2.68 -18.86
N MET A 101 7.57 -3.02 -17.91
CA MET A 101 6.40 -3.89 -18.07
C MET A 101 5.09 -3.11 -17.78
N PRO A 102 4.50 -2.43 -18.77
CA PRO A 102 3.33 -1.54 -18.52
C PRO A 102 2.12 -2.25 -17.92
N THR A 103 1.91 -3.52 -18.24
CA THR A 103 0.81 -4.31 -17.67
C THR A 103 1.04 -4.61 -16.20
N LEU A 104 2.25 -5.04 -15.83
CA LEU A 104 2.63 -5.26 -14.43
C LEU A 104 2.45 -3.97 -13.62
N LYS A 105 2.96 -2.84 -14.13
CA LYS A 105 2.79 -1.54 -13.45
C LYS A 105 1.34 -1.21 -13.16
N ARG A 106 0.42 -1.43 -14.10
CA ARG A 106 -1.03 -1.18 -13.87
C ARG A 106 -1.61 -2.05 -12.77
N PHE A 107 -1.20 -3.31 -12.66
CA PHE A 107 -1.63 -4.17 -11.57
C PHE A 107 -1.06 -3.71 -10.23
N VAL A 108 0.21 -3.33 -10.19
CA VAL A 108 0.83 -2.77 -8.98
C VAL A 108 0.13 -1.48 -8.55
N ASP A 109 -0.12 -0.55 -9.48
CA ASP A 109 -0.89 0.69 -9.21
C ASP A 109 -2.25 0.37 -8.57
N HIS A 110 -2.98 -0.59 -9.13
CA HIS A 110 -4.30 -1.00 -8.63
C HIS A 110 -4.23 -1.58 -7.20
N LEU A 111 -3.28 -2.47 -6.94
CA LEU A 111 -3.08 -3.04 -5.60
C LEU A 111 -2.67 -1.97 -4.58
N TRP A 112 -1.84 -1.01 -4.99
CA TRP A 112 -1.46 0.14 -4.16
C TRP A 112 -2.64 1.02 -3.80
N MET A 113 -3.56 1.28 -4.74
CA MET A 113 -4.77 2.06 -4.45
C MET A 113 -5.64 1.40 -3.38
N GLN A 114 -5.74 0.08 -3.36
CA GLN A 114 -6.50 -0.65 -2.33
C GLN A 114 -5.80 -0.65 -0.97
N THR A 115 -4.47 -0.65 -0.93
CA THR A 115 -3.70 -0.72 0.33
C THR A 115 -3.26 0.64 0.87
N ALA A 116 -3.21 1.70 0.06
CA ALA A 116 -2.76 3.02 0.48
C ALA A 116 -3.46 3.56 1.74
N PRO A 117 -4.78 3.41 1.93
CA PRO A 117 -5.45 3.84 3.16
C PRO A 117 -4.98 3.07 4.40
N LEU A 118 -4.67 1.77 4.26
CA LEU A 118 -4.11 0.95 5.35
C LEU A 118 -2.68 1.37 5.68
N ILE A 119 -1.88 1.62 4.65
CA ILE A 119 -0.51 2.09 4.83
C ILE A 119 -0.55 3.44 5.54
N ALA A 120 -1.43 4.36 5.15
CA ALA A 120 -1.60 5.65 5.81
C ALA A 120 -2.02 5.52 7.28
N ALA A 121 -2.96 4.61 7.58
CA ALA A 121 -3.37 4.33 8.96
C ALA A 121 -2.25 3.66 9.77
N GLY A 122 -1.46 2.80 9.12
CA GLY A 122 -0.25 2.23 9.66
C GLY A 122 0.75 3.33 10.03
N TYR A 123 1.09 4.20 9.09
CA TYR A 123 2.00 5.33 9.31
C TYR A 123 1.57 6.23 10.49
N ALA A 124 0.27 6.46 10.69
CA ALA A 124 -0.24 7.21 11.84
C ALA A 124 -0.07 6.46 13.19
N SER A 125 0.08 5.15 13.15
CA SER A 125 0.22 4.26 14.32
C SER A 125 1.67 3.83 14.57
N PHE A 126 2.59 4.12 13.65
CA PHE A 126 3.98 3.68 13.71
C PHE A 126 4.79 4.50 14.71
N SER A 127 5.68 3.81 15.39
CA SER A 127 6.79 4.38 16.16
C SER A 127 7.72 5.17 15.23
N PRO A 128 8.46 6.16 15.78
CA PRO A 128 9.50 6.91 15.04
C PRO A 128 10.58 6.03 14.36
N ASP A 129 10.62 4.74 14.68
CA ASP A 129 11.58 3.77 14.13
C ASP A 129 11.13 3.15 12.78
N MET A 130 10.37 3.85 11.97
CA MET A 130 10.05 3.40 10.60
C MET A 130 11.35 3.21 9.82
N ARG A 131 11.66 1.95 9.53
CA ARG A 131 12.91 1.58 8.88
C ARG A 131 12.72 1.50 7.38
N VAL A 132 13.43 2.33 6.63
CA VAL A 132 13.58 2.24 5.17
C VAL A 132 14.78 1.36 4.77
N GLY A 133 15.24 0.50 5.68
CA GLY A 133 16.44 -0.33 5.45
C GLY A 133 16.34 -1.24 4.22
N HIS A 134 15.14 -1.73 3.92
CA HIS A 134 14.91 -2.53 2.73
C HIS A 134 15.00 -1.72 1.43
N HIS A 135 14.61 -0.43 1.45
CA HIS A 135 14.78 0.45 0.29
C HIS A 135 16.24 0.67 -0.07
N HIS A 136 17.15 0.80 0.91
CA HIS A 136 18.60 0.84 0.66
C HIS A 136 19.09 -0.45 0.02
N ALA A 137 18.64 -1.61 0.53
CA ALA A 137 19.02 -2.90 -0.04
C ALA A 137 18.52 -3.05 -1.50
N ILE A 138 17.31 -2.52 -1.82
CA ILE A 138 16.80 -2.47 -3.19
C ILE A 138 17.73 -1.62 -4.06
N ILE A 139 18.06 -0.39 -3.66
CA ILE A 139 18.97 0.49 -4.41
C ILE A 139 20.32 -0.17 -4.65
N ASP A 140 20.89 -0.80 -3.64
CA ASP A 140 22.18 -1.49 -3.78
C ASP A 140 22.11 -2.67 -4.76
N ALA A 141 21.03 -3.43 -4.75
CA ALA A 141 20.81 -4.51 -5.70
C ALA A 141 20.61 -3.97 -7.13
N LEU A 142 19.89 -2.85 -7.30
CA LEU A 142 19.72 -2.19 -8.61
C LEU A 142 21.05 -1.70 -9.18
N ARG A 143 21.93 -1.07 -8.36
CA ARG A 143 23.28 -0.65 -8.76
C ARG A 143 24.12 -1.83 -9.25
N GLN A 144 23.98 -2.98 -8.60
CA GLN A 144 24.70 -4.20 -8.93
C GLN A 144 24.04 -5.01 -10.06
N ARG A 145 22.87 -4.57 -10.55
CA ARG A 145 22.04 -5.31 -11.49
C ARG A 145 21.68 -6.73 -11.02
N ASP A 146 21.58 -6.90 -9.69
CA ASP A 146 21.25 -8.15 -9.04
C ASP A 146 19.72 -8.29 -8.89
N GLY A 147 19.08 -8.91 -9.89
CA GLY A 147 17.64 -9.13 -9.90
C GLY A 147 17.14 -9.96 -8.72
N PRO A 148 17.75 -11.11 -8.40
CA PRO A 148 17.40 -11.90 -7.23
C PRO A 148 17.47 -11.13 -5.91
N ALA A 149 18.54 -10.34 -5.69
CA ALA A 149 18.67 -9.52 -4.49
C ALA A 149 17.62 -8.40 -4.45
N ALA A 150 17.33 -7.73 -5.57
CA ALA A 150 16.29 -6.70 -5.66
C ALA A 150 14.91 -7.28 -5.35
N ARG A 151 14.57 -8.44 -5.92
CA ARG A 151 13.34 -9.18 -5.61
C ARG A 151 13.24 -9.48 -4.11
N HIS A 152 14.27 -10.06 -3.54
CA HIS A 152 14.27 -10.42 -2.13
C HIS A 152 14.07 -9.19 -1.22
N ALA A 153 14.76 -8.09 -1.52
CA ALA A 153 14.68 -6.88 -0.72
C ALA A 153 13.27 -6.25 -0.72
N ILE A 154 12.58 -6.18 -1.87
CA ILE A 154 11.21 -5.66 -1.93
C ILE A 154 10.20 -6.61 -1.27
N GLU A 155 10.42 -7.92 -1.36
CA GLU A 155 9.58 -8.90 -0.66
C GLU A 155 9.70 -8.74 0.87
N GLN A 156 10.91 -8.52 1.40
CA GLN A 156 11.12 -8.26 2.82
C GLN A 156 10.47 -6.94 3.25
N ASP A 157 10.56 -5.88 2.45
CA ASP A 157 9.89 -4.61 2.72
C ASP A 157 8.36 -4.78 2.88
N ILE A 158 7.74 -5.49 1.93
CA ILE A 158 6.30 -5.77 1.96
C ILE A 158 5.91 -6.65 3.18
N LEU A 159 6.74 -7.62 3.54
CA LEU A 159 6.47 -8.51 4.67
C LEU A 159 6.59 -7.78 6.01
N ASP A 160 7.66 -7.03 6.21
CA ASP A 160 7.92 -6.35 7.48
C ASP A 160 6.93 -5.20 7.72
N GLY A 161 6.73 -4.33 6.72
CA GLY A 161 5.67 -3.32 6.77
C GLY A 161 4.27 -3.92 6.89
N GLY A 162 4.06 -5.07 6.24
CA GLY A 162 2.79 -5.81 6.25
C GLY A 162 2.39 -6.39 7.60
N THR A 163 3.33 -6.65 8.50
CA THR A 163 3.04 -7.21 9.82
C THR A 163 2.18 -6.27 10.66
N GLN A 164 2.50 -5.00 10.70
CA GLN A 164 1.72 -4.00 11.45
C GLN A 164 0.38 -3.69 10.78
N MET A 165 0.34 -3.67 9.45
CA MET A 165 -0.91 -3.53 8.69
C MET A 165 -1.86 -4.69 8.97
N LEU A 166 -1.36 -5.92 9.01
CA LEU A 166 -2.18 -7.10 9.36
C LEU A 166 -2.76 -6.95 10.78
N ALA A 167 -1.95 -6.56 11.75
CA ALA A 167 -2.41 -6.33 13.11
C ALA A 167 -3.50 -5.23 13.20
N TYR A 168 -3.37 -4.18 12.39
CA TYR A 168 -4.38 -3.14 12.28
C TYR A 168 -5.68 -3.68 11.67
N VAL A 169 -5.63 -4.39 10.55
CA VAL A 169 -6.82 -4.98 9.90
C VAL A 169 -7.53 -5.95 10.85
N MET A 170 -6.80 -6.81 11.55
CA MET A 170 -7.37 -7.73 12.54
C MET A 170 -8.09 -7.00 13.69
N ARG A 171 -7.57 -5.85 14.13
CA ARG A 171 -8.26 -5.02 15.13
C ARG A 171 -9.54 -4.42 14.58
N GLN A 172 -9.51 -3.87 13.36
CA GLN A 172 -10.69 -3.28 12.71
C GLN A 172 -11.78 -4.31 12.49
N GLU A 173 -11.43 -5.50 12.01
CA GLU A 173 -12.40 -6.58 11.78
C GLU A 173 -13.09 -7.01 13.08
N ARG A 174 -12.35 -7.14 14.19
CA ARG A 174 -12.93 -7.44 15.52
C ARG A 174 -13.86 -6.33 16.01
N MET A 175 -13.48 -5.07 15.82
CA MET A 175 -14.32 -3.93 16.24
C MET A 175 -15.65 -3.89 15.46
N HIS A 176 -15.62 -4.16 14.16
CA HIS A 176 -16.81 -4.22 13.33
C HIS A 176 -17.72 -5.40 13.71
N ALA A 177 -17.14 -6.58 13.94
CA ALA A 177 -17.91 -7.75 14.38
C ALA A 177 -18.62 -7.50 15.72
N GLY A 178 -17.94 -6.86 16.67
CA GLY A 178 -18.53 -6.50 17.95
C GLY A 178 -19.65 -5.44 17.88
N ALA A 179 -19.52 -4.49 16.96
CA ALA A 179 -20.55 -3.47 16.72
C ALA A 179 -21.81 -4.10 16.11
N THR A 180 -21.66 -4.96 15.12
CA THR A 180 -22.78 -5.66 14.47
C THR A 180 -23.53 -6.57 15.46
N GLN A 181 -22.79 -7.29 16.33
CA GLN A 181 -23.43 -8.13 17.34
C GLN A 181 -24.24 -7.32 18.34
N LYS A 182 -23.74 -6.16 18.76
CA LYS A 182 -24.46 -5.28 19.66
C LYS A 182 -25.75 -4.71 19.04
N GLU A 183 -25.70 -4.32 17.76
CA GLU A 183 -26.90 -3.86 17.04
C GLU A 183 -27.96 -4.97 16.93
N MET A 184 -27.55 -6.21 16.64
CA MET A 184 -28.46 -7.37 16.59
C MET A 184 -29.09 -7.67 17.96
N ASP A 185 -28.31 -7.64 19.03
CA ASP A 185 -28.79 -7.88 20.40
C ASP A 185 -29.79 -6.78 20.84
N GLU A 186 -29.57 -5.52 20.44
CA GLU A 186 -30.48 -4.39 20.71
C GLU A 186 -31.81 -4.54 19.93
N GLU A 187 -31.76 -4.93 18.64
CA GLU A 187 -32.95 -5.16 17.81
C GLU A 187 -33.78 -6.36 18.34
N GLU A 188 -33.13 -7.44 18.79
CA GLU A 188 -33.83 -8.59 19.40
C GLU A 188 -34.52 -8.22 20.72
N HIS A 189 -33.95 -7.32 21.48
CA HIS A 189 -34.52 -6.86 22.75
C HIS A 189 -35.74 -5.96 22.53
N GLU A 190 -35.66 -5.02 21.55
CA GLU A 190 -36.79 -4.16 21.15
C GLU A 190 -37.96 -4.92 20.52
N ALA A 191 -37.71 -6.08 19.91
CA ALA A 191 -38.76 -6.90 19.31
C ALA A 191 -39.52 -7.80 20.33
N GLN A 192 -39.03 -7.88 21.58
CA GLN A 192 -39.61 -8.70 22.66
C GLN A 192 -40.45 -7.87 23.66
N ASP A 193 -40.40 -6.54 23.59
CA ASP A 193 -41.22 -5.60 24.36
C ASP A 193 -42.42 -5.12 23.52
#